data_7f97c6b27e076196fd5f0deadabff974
#
_entry.id   7f97c6b27e076196fd5f0deadabff974
#
_cell.length_a   1.000
_cell.length_b   1.000
_cell.length_c   1.000
_cell.angle_alpha   90.00
_cell.angle_beta   90.00
_cell.angle_gamma   90.00
#
_symmetry.space_group_name_H-M   'P 1'
#
loop_
_entity.id
_entity.type
_entity.pdbx_description
1 polymer ?
#
loop_
_entity_poly.entity_id
_entity_poly.type
_entity_poly.pdbx_seq_one_letter_code
_entity_poly.pdbx_strand_id
1 'polypeptide(L)'
;MPSSAPLPPLGRRTWLLLAASALATACTTSPDRFQGTFLQPWKSYESLSPEEWRRRLRATRALGCDEIVLQWSATEGGAHPWALPEALIAMLFDEAGREGMGIRVGLPYDERWWTVLASRDPGALPAFLAATQARCLQYLATAPWPRQQGFRGWYLPYELDQYNWATAERRALLVPWLQAIAAGAGSHAPLAVSTFFSKLQTPGTLTALWTDILDKVALRPMLQDGVGVAGMGNYAGLEPLRALLRQRGVPFDLIIELFEQLPPEPGTGDAFRARAATAARVRAQMDVARTYGAERVIAFAIDPWMLGDTPEARQLWQEWQQGR
;
A
#
# COMPACT_ATOMS: atom_id res chain seq x y z
N MET A 1 -68.56 50.76 39.28
CA MET A 1 -67.15 50.47 39.52
C MET A 1 -66.93 48.99 39.32
N PRO A 2 -66.28 48.56 38.27
CA PRO A 2 -65.72 47.21 38.23
C PRO A 2 -64.25 47.24 38.10
N SER A 3 -63.60 46.38 38.86
CA SER A 3 -62.20 46.10 38.95
C SER A 3 -61.73 45.33 37.79
N SER A 4 -60.67 45.83 37.09
CA SER A 4 -59.95 45.17 36.04
C SER A 4 -58.87 44.26 36.61
N ALA A 5 -58.94 42.97 36.28
CA ALA A 5 -57.87 42.02 36.55
C ALA A 5 -56.84 41.99 35.40
N PRO A 6 -55.55 41.94 35.66
CA PRO A 6 -54.55 41.88 34.62
C PRO A 6 -54.33 40.44 34.13
N LEU A 7 -54.14 40.29 32.79
CA LEU A 7 -53.75 39.07 32.11
C LEU A 7 -52.32 38.65 32.42
N PRO A 8 -52.02 37.35 32.51
CA PRO A 8 -50.66 36.86 32.75
C PRO A 8 -49.78 36.96 31.48
N PRO A 9 -48.47 37.16 31.64
CA PRO A 9 -47.56 37.28 30.51
C PRO A 9 -47.30 35.93 29.82
N LEU A 10 -47.43 35.92 28.49
CA LEU A 10 -47.03 34.86 27.62
C LEU A 10 -45.52 34.61 27.71
N GLY A 11 -45.17 33.46 28.23
CA GLY A 11 -43.78 33.00 28.26
C GLY A 11 -43.26 32.75 26.83
N ARG A 12 -42.31 33.56 26.43
CA ARG A 12 -41.51 33.33 25.25
C ARG A 12 -40.63 32.09 25.48
N ARG A 13 -40.99 30.93 24.95
CA ARG A 13 -40.10 29.80 24.82
C ARG A 13 -39.12 30.12 23.68
N THR A 14 -37.94 30.59 24.06
CA THR A 14 -36.80 30.74 23.17
C THR A 14 -36.28 29.34 22.85
N TRP A 15 -36.53 28.87 21.63
CA TRP A 15 -35.89 27.69 21.11
C TRP A 15 -34.46 28.05 20.76
N LEU A 16 -33.50 27.72 21.63
CA LEU A 16 -32.08 27.66 21.30
C LEU A 16 -31.89 26.44 20.41
N LEU A 17 -31.86 26.66 19.09
CA LEU A 17 -31.30 25.75 18.14
C LEU A 17 -29.77 25.77 18.33
N LEU A 18 -29.27 24.82 19.09
CA LEU A 18 -27.88 24.44 19.09
C LEU A 18 -27.60 23.80 17.69
N ALA A 19 -27.14 24.61 16.76
CA ALA A 19 -26.49 24.13 15.55
C ALA A 19 -25.15 23.49 16.00
N ALA A 20 -25.16 22.20 16.24
CA ALA A 20 -23.95 21.41 16.34
C ALA A 20 -23.30 21.42 14.94
N SER A 21 -22.44 22.40 14.70
CA SER A 21 -21.50 22.37 13.58
C SER A 21 -20.53 21.23 13.85
N ALA A 22 -20.85 20.06 13.31
CA ALA A 22 -19.86 19.02 13.12
C ALA A 22 -18.78 19.59 12.20
N LEU A 23 -17.74 20.15 12.78
CA LEU A 23 -16.47 20.36 12.13
C LEU A 23 -15.96 18.97 11.75
N ALA A 24 -16.38 18.48 10.57
CA ALA A 24 -15.64 17.49 9.87
C ALA A 24 -14.25 18.12 9.65
N THR A 25 -13.33 17.79 10.52
CA THR A 25 -11.90 17.99 10.26
C THR A 25 -11.59 17.09 9.07
N ALA A 26 -11.89 17.58 7.86
CA ALA A 26 -11.24 17.07 6.68
C ALA A 26 -9.76 17.25 7.00
N CYS A 27 -9.06 16.15 7.29
CA CYS A 27 -7.62 16.12 7.19
C CYS A 27 -7.32 16.51 5.76
N THR A 28 -7.10 17.80 5.52
CA THR A 28 -6.49 18.29 4.30
C THR A 28 -5.08 17.72 4.34
N THR A 29 -4.92 16.51 3.76
CA THR A 29 -3.60 15.99 3.45
C THR A 29 -2.92 17.06 2.61
N SER A 30 -1.83 17.64 3.15
CA SER A 30 -1.03 18.60 2.38
C SER A 30 -0.69 17.91 1.06
N PRO A 31 -1.02 18.51 -0.09
CA PRO A 31 -1.06 17.81 -1.37
C PRO A 31 0.29 17.27 -1.86
N ASP A 32 1.38 17.62 -1.17
CA ASP A 32 2.74 17.25 -1.56
C ASP A 32 3.43 16.34 -0.55
N ARG A 33 2.68 15.53 0.19
CA ARG A 33 3.23 14.62 1.20
C ARG A 33 2.78 13.19 0.95
N PHE A 34 3.73 12.27 0.99
CA PHE A 34 3.44 10.85 1.11
C PHE A 34 3.03 10.55 2.55
N GLN A 35 1.96 9.78 2.75
CA GLN A 35 1.57 9.33 4.08
C GLN A 35 2.30 8.04 4.48
N GLY A 36 2.86 7.31 3.52
CA GLY A 36 3.65 6.13 3.77
C GLY A 36 4.64 5.84 2.65
N THR A 37 5.49 4.86 2.89
CA THR A 37 6.41 4.34 1.87
C THR A 37 6.58 2.84 2.02
N PHE A 38 6.80 2.16 0.89
CA PHE A 38 7.35 0.82 0.92
C PHE A 38 8.82 0.85 1.35
N LEU A 39 9.23 -0.19 2.03
CA LEU A 39 10.62 -0.54 2.28
C LEU A 39 10.82 -1.97 1.80
N GLN A 40 11.65 -2.13 0.75
CA GLN A 40 12.11 -3.44 0.29
C GLN A 40 13.34 -3.82 1.10
N PRO A 41 13.23 -4.82 1.99
CA PRO A 41 14.36 -5.19 2.83
C PRO A 41 15.33 -6.07 2.04
N TRP A 42 16.43 -5.50 1.63
CA TRP A 42 17.53 -6.23 1.00
C TRP A 42 18.49 -6.80 2.03
N LYS A 43 19.13 -7.93 1.74
CA LYS A 43 20.13 -8.54 2.63
C LYS A 43 21.26 -7.58 3.03
N SER A 44 21.64 -6.68 2.12
CA SER A 44 22.63 -5.63 2.41
C SER A 44 22.23 -4.69 3.55
N TYR A 45 20.93 -4.59 3.86
CA TYR A 45 20.44 -3.73 4.93
C TYR A 45 20.71 -4.27 6.34
N GLU A 46 21.08 -5.57 6.47
CA GLU A 46 21.53 -6.13 7.75
C GLU A 46 22.81 -5.45 8.27
N SER A 47 23.64 -4.92 7.37
CA SER A 47 24.88 -4.24 7.73
C SER A 47 24.71 -2.76 8.11
N LEU A 48 23.51 -2.18 7.95
CA LEU A 48 23.25 -0.80 8.32
C LEU A 48 23.22 -0.65 9.85
N SER A 49 23.96 0.35 10.35
CA SER A 49 23.92 0.68 11.77
C SER A 49 22.56 1.25 12.19
N PRO A 50 22.22 1.19 13.50
CA PRO A 50 21.02 1.86 14.01
C PRO A 50 21.00 3.37 13.71
N GLU A 51 22.16 4.04 13.70
CA GLU A 51 22.29 5.45 13.35
C GLU A 51 21.92 5.71 11.89
N GLU A 52 22.34 4.83 10.99
CA GLU A 52 22.01 4.91 9.57
C GLU A 52 20.52 4.70 9.35
N TRP A 53 19.93 3.71 10.02
CA TRP A 53 18.47 3.50 10.00
C TRP A 53 17.72 4.71 10.54
N ARG A 54 18.13 5.27 11.66
CA ARG A 54 17.52 6.47 12.22
C ARG A 54 17.59 7.66 11.26
N ARG A 55 18.73 7.85 10.58
CA ARG A 55 18.89 8.90 9.57
C ARG A 55 17.91 8.73 8.42
N ARG A 56 17.76 7.49 7.88
CA ARG A 56 16.84 7.16 6.79
C ARG A 56 15.39 7.35 7.21
N LEU A 57 15.00 6.87 8.38
CA LEU A 57 13.64 6.98 8.90
C LEU A 57 13.27 8.44 9.17
N ARG A 58 14.18 9.24 9.71
CA ARG A 58 13.97 10.67 9.90
C ARG A 58 13.79 11.41 8.57
N ALA A 59 14.59 11.09 7.56
CA ALA A 59 14.44 11.64 6.22
C ALA A 59 13.08 11.24 5.60
N THR A 60 12.66 10.00 5.76
CA THR A 60 11.35 9.49 5.35
C THR A 60 10.21 10.23 6.06
N ARG A 61 10.32 10.41 7.39
CA ARG A 61 9.34 11.16 8.18
C ARG A 61 9.23 12.61 7.72
N ALA A 62 10.36 13.23 7.40
CA ALA A 62 10.39 14.61 6.89
C ALA A 62 9.64 14.77 5.55
N LEU A 63 9.49 13.71 4.75
CA LEU A 63 8.64 13.70 3.54
C LEU A 63 7.14 13.58 3.83
N GLY A 64 6.76 13.38 5.10
CA GLY A 64 5.37 13.31 5.56
C GLY A 64 4.92 11.92 5.98
N CYS A 65 5.71 10.87 5.72
CA CYS A 65 5.33 9.50 6.02
C CYS A 65 5.12 9.27 7.52
N ASP A 66 4.03 8.61 7.87
CA ASP A 66 3.72 8.12 9.20
C ASP A 66 3.61 6.58 9.23
N GLU A 67 3.79 5.92 8.07
CA GLU A 67 3.76 4.47 7.93
C GLU A 67 4.86 3.99 6.99
N ILE A 68 5.46 2.86 7.38
CA ILE A 68 6.34 2.05 6.52
C ILE A 68 5.60 0.75 6.20
N VAL A 69 5.52 0.40 4.92
CA VAL A 69 5.10 -0.92 4.46
C VAL A 69 6.36 -1.74 4.20
N LEU A 70 6.74 -2.56 5.17
CA LEU A 70 7.80 -3.54 4.99
C LEU A 70 7.31 -4.57 3.98
N GLN A 71 7.93 -4.65 2.79
CA GLN A 71 7.31 -5.34 1.66
C GLN A 71 7.20 -6.86 1.89
N TRP A 72 8.17 -7.48 2.54
CA TRP A 72 8.16 -8.89 2.94
C TRP A 72 8.98 -9.11 4.20
N SER A 73 8.66 -10.14 4.95
CA SER A 73 9.45 -10.59 6.10
C SER A 73 10.49 -11.65 5.72
N ALA A 74 10.27 -12.33 4.59
CA ALA A 74 11.17 -13.34 4.04
C ALA A 74 10.95 -13.45 2.54
N THR A 75 11.99 -13.87 1.81
CA THR A 75 11.90 -14.33 0.42
C THR A 75 12.30 -15.79 0.33
N GLU A 76 11.58 -16.55 -0.49
CA GLU A 76 11.80 -17.98 -0.71
C GLU A 76 11.62 -18.33 -2.19
N GLY A 77 11.96 -19.55 -2.57
CA GLY A 77 11.75 -20.04 -3.94
C GLY A 77 12.68 -19.46 -5.00
N GLY A 78 13.43 -18.42 -4.68
CA GLY A 78 14.44 -17.81 -5.53
C GLY A 78 15.84 -18.43 -5.34
N ALA A 79 16.84 -17.83 -6.02
CA ALA A 79 18.23 -18.28 -5.94
C ALA A 79 18.87 -18.07 -4.55
N HIS A 80 18.39 -17.09 -3.80
CA HIS A 80 18.95 -16.68 -2.50
C HIS A 80 17.83 -16.47 -1.46
N PRO A 81 17.21 -17.58 -0.95
CA PRO A 81 16.19 -17.45 0.07
C PRO A 81 16.77 -16.75 1.31
N TRP A 82 15.98 -15.85 1.89
CA TRP A 82 16.44 -15.06 3.02
C TRP A 82 15.24 -14.60 3.86
N ALA A 83 15.41 -14.60 5.18
CA ALA A 83 14.44 -14.06 6.12
C ALA A 83 15.07 -12.88 6.88
N LEU A 84 14.27 -11.82 7.08
CA LEU A 84 14.72 -10.71 7.92
C LEU A 84 14.94 -11.22 9.34
N PRO A 85 16.11 -10.91 9.94
CA PRO A 85 16.31 -11.16 11.36
C PRO A 85 15.22 -10.47 12.19
N GLU A 86 14.61 -11.20 13.13
CA GLU A 86 13.61 -10.61 14.03
C GLU A 86 14.16 -9.39 14.78
N ALA A 87 15.43 -9.42 15.16
CA ALA A 87 16.11 -8.30 15.80
C ALA A 87 16.14 -7.03 14.92
N LEU A 88 16.26 -7.21 13.58
CA LEU A 88 16.22 -6.09 12.64
C LEU A 88 14.80 -5.50 12.55
N ILE A 89 13.78 -6.33 12.48
CA ILE A 89 12.38 -5.86 12.45
C ILE A 89 12.04 -5.17 13.77
N ALA A 90 12.43 -5.72 14.91
CA ALA A 90 12.23 -5.09 16.22
C ALA A 90 12.91 -3.72 16.30
N MET A 91 14.16 -3.60 15.87
CA MET A 91 14.90 -2.35 15.80
C MET A 91 14.19 -1.33 14.87
N LEU A 92 13.65 -1.77 13.74
CA LEU A 92 12.88 -0.89 12.85
C LEU A 92 11.62 -0.35 13.54
N PHE A 93 10.90 -1.16 14.34
CA PHE A 93 9.78 -0.68 15.15
C PHE A 93 10.21 0.39 16.16
N ASP A 94 11.33 0.16 16.86
CA ASP A 94 11.84 1.10 17.83
C ASP A 94 12.24 2.43 17.19
N GLU A 95 13.00 2.39 16.09
CA GLU A 95 13.47 3.61 15.43
C GLU A 95 12.32 4.34 14.68
N ALA A 96 11.42 3.61 14.04
CA ALA A 96 10.23 4.20 13.44
C ALA A 96 9.31 4.84 14.49
N GLY A 97 9.14 4.17 15.64
CA GLY A 97 8.36 4.70 16.77
C GLY A 97 8.92 6.00 17.32
N ARG A 98 10.25 6.15 17.39
CA ARG A 98 10.90 7.42 17.82
C ARG A 98 10.60 8.59 16.86
N GLU A 99 10.40 8.30 15.59
CA GLU A 99 10.04 9.30 14.58
C GLU A 99 8.49 9.43 14.40
N GLY A 100 7.70 8.76 15.26
CA GLY A 100 6.23 8.81 15.22
C GLY A 100 5.64 8.07 14.00
N MET A 101 6.32 7.07 13.49
CA MET A 101 5.88 6.22 12.38
C MET A 101 5.46 4.84 12.87
N GLY A 102 4.53 4.21 12.14
CA GLY A 102 4.18 2.80 12.35
C GLY A 102 4.65 1.92 11.20
N ILE A 103 4.54 0.60 11.40
CA ILE A 103 4.97 -0.40 10.42
C ILE A 103 3.82 -1.35 10.10
N ARG A 104 3.54 -1.50 8.81
CA ARG A 104 2.77 -2.59 8.24
C ARG A 104 3.74 -3.68 7.81
N VAL A 105 3.59 -4.88 8.33
CA VAL A 105 4.56 -5.97 8.11
C VAL A 105 4.12 -6.86 6.96
N GLY A 106 5.00 -7.00 5.97
CA GLY A 106 4.81 -7.92 4.85
C GLY A 106 4.97 -9.38 5.26
N LEU A 107 4.08 -10.21 4.75
CA LEU A 107 4.13 -11.66 4.90
C LEU A 107 5.30 -12.26 4.10
N PRO A 108 5.68 -13.52 4.34
CA PRO A 108 6.69 -14.19 3.52
C PRO A 108 6.29 -14.23 2.05
N TYR A 109 7.23 -13.97 1.17
CA TYR A 109 7.07 -13.94 -0.28
C TYR A 109 7.82 -15.08 -0.95
N ASP A 110 7.16 -15.74 -1.90
CA ASP A 110 7.78 -16.75 -2.76
C ASP A 110 8.03 -16.17 -4.14
N GLU A 111 9.31 -16.00 -4.50
CA GLU A 111 9.76 -15.35 -5.74
C GLU A 111 9.29 -16.08 -7.01
N ARG A 112 8.79 -17.33 -6.90
CA ARG A 112 8.23 -18.06 -8.02
C ARG A 112 6.83 -17.58 -8.44
N TRP A 113 6.25 -16.60 -7.74
CA TRP A 113 4.90 -16.08 -8.01
C TRP A 113 4.63 -15.88 -9.50
N TRP A 114 5.43 -15.09 -10.17
CA TRP A 114 5.24 -14.78 -11.58
C TRP A 114 5.47 -15.96 -12.51
N THR A 115 6.44 -16.81 -12.19
CA THR A 115 6.72 -18.04 -12.94
C THR A 115 5.55 -19.02 -12.86
N VAL A 116 4.96 -19.19 -11.66
CA VAL A 116 3.81 -20.07 -11.44
C VAL A 116 2.56 -19.52 -12.13
N LEU A 117 2.33 -18.19 -12.05
CA LEU A 117 1.21 -17.55 -12.76
C LEU A 117 1.30 -17.74 -14.28
N ALA A 118 2.50 -17.76 -14.84
CA ALA A 118 2.74 -18.00 -16.27
C ALA A 118 2.76 -19.50 -16.65
N SER A 119 2.74 -20.41 -15.66
CA SER A 119 2.81 -21.85 -15.91
C SER A 119 1.58 -22.38 -16.66
N ARG A 120 1.84 -23.33 -17.57
CA ARG A 120 0.80 -24.09 -18.26
C ARG A 120 0.40 -25.39 -17.55
N ASP A 121 1.14 -25.77 -16.50
CA ASP A 121 0.78 -26.91 -15.66
C ASP A 121 -0.43 -26.55 -14.79
N PRO A 122 -1.57 -27.24 -14.95
CA PRO A 122 -2.80 -26.93 -14.19
C PRO A 122 -2.65 -27.20 -12.70
N GLY A 123 -1.70 -28.06 -12.29
CA GLY A 123 -1.41 -28.38 -10.88
C GLY A 123 -0.50 -27.34 -10.21
N ALA A 124 0.26 -26.57 -10.96
CA ALA A 124 1.28 -25.66 -10.40
C ALA A 124 0.67 -24.56 -9.52
N LEU A 125 -0.35 -23.86 -10.00
CA LEU A 125 -0.98 -22.76 -9.25
C LEU A 125 -1.69 -23.24 -7.97
N PRO A 126 -2.55 -24.26 -7.98
CA PRO A 126 -3.15 -24.78 -6.75
C PRO A 126 -2.12 -25.22 -5.70
N ALA A 127 -1.08 -25.95 -6.12
CA ALA A 127 -0.03 -26.41 -5.21
C ALA A 127 0.75 -25.23 -4.59
N PHE A 128 1.06 -24.22 -5.40
CA PHE A 128 1.73 -23.01 -4.95
C PHE A 128 0.88 -22.21 -3.95
N LEU A 129 -0.41 -22.00 -4.26
CA LEU A 129 -1.32 -21.29 -3.35
C LEU A 129 -1.45 -22.02 -2.01
N ALA A 130 -1.57 -23.36 -2.02
CA ALA A 130 -1.63 -24.14 -0.79
C ALA A 130 -0.34 -23.99 0.05
N ALA A 131 0.83 -24.09 -0.57
CA ALA A 131 2.12 -23.96 0.11
C ALA A 131 2.33 -22.55 0.70
N THR A 132 2.04 -21.48 -0.07
CA THR A 132 2.19 -20.10 0.38
C THR A 132 1.14 -19.74 1.46
N GLN A 133 -0.08 -20.25 1.35
CA GLN A 133 -1.08 -20.14 2.42
C GLN A 133 -0.58 -20.69 3.74
N ALA A 134 -0.11 -21.94 3.73
CA ALA A 134 0.39 -22.61 4.95
C ALA A 134 1.51 -21.78 5.60
N ARG A 135 2.44 -21.28 4.80
CA ARG A 135 3.57 -20.46 5.26
C ARG A 135 3.13 -19.10 5.82
N CYS A 136 2.23 -18.41 5.13
CA CYS A 136 1.67 -17.16 5.64
C CYS A 136 0.92 -17.36 6.95
N LEU A 137 0.09 -18.41 7.06
CA LEU A 137 -0.63 -18.72 8.29
C LEU A 137 0.31 -19.08 9.45
N GLN A 138 1.37 -19.85 9.18
CA GLN A 138 2.40 -20.13 10.18
C GLN A 138 3.07 -18.87 10.69
N TYR A 139 3.46 -17.96 9.79
CA TYR A 139 4.07 -16.70 10.17
C TYR A 139 3.10 -15.82 10.98
N LEU A 140 1.86 -15.68 10.54
CA LEU A 140 0.83 -14.93 11.25
C LEU A 140 0.59 -15.46 12.69
N ALA A 141 0.65 -16.78 12.88
CA ALA A 141 0.44 -17.40 14.19
C ALA A 141 1.61 -17.20 15.16
N THR A 142 2.84 -16.99 14.66
CA THR A 142 4.06 -16.96 15.48
C THR A 142 4.69 -15.58 15.60
N ALA A 143 4.46 -14.69 14.64
CA ALA A 143 5.09 -13.37 14.61
C ALA A 143 4.65 -12.49 15.79
N PRO A 144 5.59 -11.82 16.49
CA PRO A 144 5.29 -11.03 17.68
C PRO A 144 4.73 -9.64 17.36
N TRP A 145 4.75 -9.21 16.10
CA TRP A 145 4.53 -7.84 15.66
C TRP A 145 3.18 -7.21 16.05
N PRO A 146 2.06 -7.93 16.11
CA PRO A 146 0.78 -7.37 16.57
C PRO A 146 0.80 -6.79 17.99
N ARG A 147 1.80 -7.16 18.79
CA ARG A 147 2.00 -6.65 20.15
C ARG A 147 2.89 -5.42 20.21
N GLN A 148 3.57 -5.09 19.11
CA GLN A 148 4.47 -3.93 19.03
C GLN A 148 3.67 -2.63 18.94
N GLN A 149 4.10 -1.63 19.70
CA GLN A 149 3.58 -0.28 19.52
C GLN A 149 3.91 0.20 18.09
N GLY A 150 2.93 0.74 17.40
CA GLY A 150 3.12 1.19 15.99
C GLY A 150 2.86 0.12 14.95
N PHE A 151 2.43 -1.09 15.32
CA PHE A 151 1.97 -2.07 14.33
C PHE A 151 0.71 -1.56 13.61
N ARG A 152 0.76 -1.52 12.26
CA ARG A 152 -0.31 -0.99 11.40
C ARG A 152 -1.11 -2.08 10.68
N GLY A 153 -0.74 -3.35 10.85
CA GLY A 153 -1.38 -4.48 10.20
C GLY A 153 -0.42 -5.24 9.28
N TRP A 154 -0.97 -6.09 8.44
CA TRP A 154 -0.24 -6.99 7.57
C TRP A 154 -0.34 -6.55 6.10
N TYR A 155 0.68 -6.83 5.31
CA TYR A 155 0.71 -6.67 3.87
C TYR A 155 0.98 -8.03 3.21
N LEU A 156 0.22 -8.35 2.16
CA LEU A 156 0.38 -9.57 1.37
C LEU A 156 1.20 -9.23 0.11
N PRO A 157 2.45 -9.71 -0.02
CA PRO A 157 3.36 -9.28 -1.07
C PRO A 157 3.15 -10.01 -2.42
N TYR A 158 1.93 -10.45 -2.70
CA TYR A 158 1.54 -11.13 -3.94
C TYR A 158 0.62 -10.21 -4.74
N GLU A 159 1.21 -9.48 -5.68
CA GLU A 159 0.51 -8.46 -6.45
C GLU A 159 -0.55 -9.07 -7.37
N LEU A 160 -1.69 -8.39 -7.49
CA LEU A 160 -2.83 -8.85 -8.26
C LEU A 160 -3.01 -8.00 -9.53
N ASP A 161 -3.37 -8.63 -10.64
CA ASP A 161 -3.66 -7.96 -11.90
C ASP A 161 -4.76 -8.69 -12.69
N GLN A 162 -5.38 -8.00 -13.65
CA GLN A 162 -6.49 -8.57 -14.43
C GLN A 162 -6.04 -9.57 -15.50
N TYR A 163 -4.78 -9.59 -15.89
CA TYR A 163 -4.26 -10.53 -16.89
C TYR A 163 -4.10 -11.92 -16.30
N ASN A 164 -3.40 -12.02 -15.19
CA ASN A 164 -3.15 -13.30 -14.51
C ASN A 164 -4.43 -13.89 -13.88
N TRP A 165 -5.38 -13.05 -13.49
CA TRP A 165 -6.64 -13.46 -12.85
C TRP A 165 -7.86 -13.22 -13.76
N ALA A 166 -7.67 -13.37 -15.09
CA ALA A 166 -8.68 -13.07 -16.09
C ALA A 166 -9.91 -13.96 -15.99
N THR A 167 -9.74 -15.24 -15.70
CA THR A 167 -10.83 -16.23 -15.77
C THR A 167 -11.50 -16.48 -14.41
N ALA A 168 -12.76 -16.87 -14.44
CA ALA A 168 -13.51 -17.20 -13.23
C ALA A 168 -12.87 -18.39 -12.47
N GLU A 169 -12.33 -19.38 -13.21
CA GLU A 169 -11.66 -20.55 -12.62
C GLU A 169 -10.42 -20.14 -11.82
N ARG A 170 -9.60 -19.22 -12.35
CA ARG A 170 -8.43 -18.71 -11.62
C ARG A 170 -8.84 -17.91 -10.39
N ARG A 171 -9.87 -17.06 -10.50
CA ARG A 171 -10.39 -16.30 -9.35
C ARG A 171 -11.02 -17.21 -8.29
N ALA A 172 -11.63 -18.34 -8.70
CA ALA A 172 -12.12 -19.37 -7.78
C ALA A 172 -11.03 -20.05 -6.96
N LEU A 173 -9.77 -20.05 -7.42
CA LEU A 173 -8.60 -20.47 -6.63
C LEU A 173 -8.08 -19.35 -5.73
N LEU A 174 -8.04 -18.12 -6.25
CA LEU A 174 -7.50 -16.95 -5.54
C LEU A 174 -8.33 -16.57 -4.30
N VAL A 175 -9.66 -16.51 -4.45
CA VAL A 175 -10.53 -15.97 -3.40
C VAL A 175 -10.47 -16.77 -2.10
N PRO A 176 -10.57 -18.12 -2.09
CA PRO A 176 -10.42 -18.89 -0.86
C PRO A 176 -9.04 -18.75 -0.22
N TRP A 177 -7.98 -18.63 -1.02
CA TRP A 177 -6.63 -18.39 -0.55
C TRP A 177 -6.52 -17.04 0.18
N LEU A 178 -7.07 -15.97 -0.41
CA LEU A 178 -7.14 -14.65 0.23
C LEU A 178 -7.98 -14.69 1.52
N GLN A 179 -9.12 -15.39 1.50
CA GLN A 179 -9.98 -15.54 2.69
C GLN A 179 -9.24 -16.18 3.86
N ALA A 180 -8.52 -17.26 3.60
CA ALA A 180 -7.78 -17.98 4.64
C ALA A 180 -6.68 -17.10 5.25
N ILE A 181 -5.90 -16.39 4.43
CA ILE A 181 -4.83 -15.53 4.92
C ILE A 181 -5.42 -14.31 5.65
N ALA A 182 -6.47 -13.68 5.12
CA ALA A 182 -7.13 -12.55 5.77
C ALA A 182 -7.72 -12.93 7.14
N ALA A 183 -8.31 -14.12 7.25
CA ALA A 183 -8.80 -14.65 8.53
C ALA A 183 -7.65 -14.85 9.53
N GLY A 184 -6.51 -15.38 9.06
CA GLY A 184 -5.31 -15.54 9.90
C GLY A 184 -4.66 -14.22 10.31
N ALA A 185 -4.80 -13.18 9.50
CA ALA A 185 -4.28 -11.84 9.80
C ALA A 185 -5.01 -11.15 10.97
N GLY A 186 -6.19 -11.65 11.35
CA GLY A 186 -6.98 -11.15 12.47
C GLY A 186 -7.68 -9.83 12.18
N SER A 187 -8.20 -9.21 13.24
CA SER A 187 -9.09 -8.04 13.14
C SER A 187 -8.41 -6.69 13.40
N HIS A 188 -7.08 -6.65 13.60
CA HIS A 188 -6.37 -5.41 13.92
C HIS A 188 -6.55 -4.35 12.82
N ALA A 189 -6.35 -4.77 11.57
CA ALA A 189 -6.63 -3.98 10.38
C ALA A 189 -6.86 -4.94 9.20
N PRO A 190 -7.62 -4.56 8.17
CA PRO A 190 -7.75 -5.37 6.96
C PRO A 190 -6.38 -5.67 6.34
N LEU A 191 -6.20 -6.91 5.88
CA LEU A 191 -5.00 -7.33 5.16
C LEU A 191 -4.84 -6.46 3.90
N ALA A 192 -3.71 -5.77 3.78
CA ALA A 192 -3.42 -4.96 2.61
C ALA A 192 -2.82 -5.81 1.49
N VAL A 193 -3.18 -5.52 0.25
CA VAL A 193 -2.61 -6.17 -0.94
C VAL A 193 -2.56 -5.18 -2.09
N SER A 194 -1.45 -5.18 -2.83
CA SER A 194 -1.30 -4.32 -3.99
C SER A 194 -1.91 -4.93 -5.26
N THR A 195 -2.35 -4.04 -6.13
CA THR A 195 -2.89 -4.39 -7.44
C THR A 195 -2.47 -3.36 -8.47
N PHE A 196 -2.24 -3.80 -9.70
CA PHE A 196 -1.88 -2.94 -10.81
C PHE A 196 -2.70 -3.27 -12.07
N PHE A 197 -2.74 -2.33 -13.00
CA PHE A 197 -3.31 -2.56 -14.32
C PHE A 197 -2.22 -3.05 -15.27
N SER A 198 -2.32 -4.32 -15.68
CA SER A 198 -1.44 -4.90 -16.68
C SER A 198 -1.84 -4.41 -18.10
N LYS A 199 -0.83 -4.03 -18.90
CA LYS A 199 -1.05 -3.68 -20.33
C LYS A 199 -1.11 -4.88 -21.26
N LEU A 200 -0.92 -6.10 -20.73
CA LEU A 200 -1.05 -7.32 -21.50
C LEU A 200 -2.50 -7.53 -21.96
N GLN A 201 -2.67 -7.98 -23.20
CA GLN A 201 -4.00 -8.23 -23.77
C GLN A 201 -4.71 -9.36 -23.03
N THR A 202 -5.92 -9.09 -22.55
CA THR A 202 -6.69 -10.03 -21.73
C THR A 202 -8.18 -9.69 -21.81
N PRO A 203 -9.09 -10.69 -21.74
CA PRO A 203 -10.51 -10.46 -21.52
C PRO A 203 -10.83 -10.10 -20.05
N GLY A 204 -9.86 -10.29 -19.12
CA GLY A 204 -10.02 -9.98 -17.71
C GLY A 204 -10.08 -8.48 -17.45
N THR A 205 -10.76 -8.10 -16.37
CA THR A 205 -10.82 -6.72 -15.89
C THR A 205 -10.52 -6.65 -14.40
N LEU A 206 -9.91 -5.55 -13.94
CA LEU A 206 -9.73 -5.31 -12.51
C LEU A 206 -11.08 -5.25 -11.77
N THR A 207 -12.12 -4.75 -12.42
CA THR A 207 -13.45 -4.71 -11.83
C THR A 207 -13.99 -6.11 -11.52
N ALA A 208 -13.89 -7.06 -12.47
CA ALA A 208 -14.34 -8.43 -12.24
C ALA A 208 -13.52 -9.11 -11.14
N LEU A 209 -12.19 -8.97 -11.17
CA LEU A 209 -11.29 -9.51 -10.16
C LEU A 209 -11.66 -9.00 -8.75
N TRP A 210 -11.76 -7.69 -8.60
CA TRP A 210 -12.02 -7.07 -7.29
C TRP A 210 -13.46 -7.22 -6.83
N THR A 211 -14.43 -7.40 -7.74
CA THR A 211 -15.80 -7.77 -7.38
C THR A 211 -15.83 -9.12 -6.69
N ASP A 212 -15.23 -10.15 -7.33
CA ASP A 212 -15.19 -11.51 -6.76
C ASP A 212 -14.45 -11.54 -5.39
N ILE A 213 -13.40 -10.74 -5.24
CA ILE A 213 -12.66 -10.62 -3.98
C ILE A 213 -13.52 -9.94 -2.91
N LEU A 214 -14.01 -8.72 -3.18
CA LEU A 214 -14.70 -7.90 -2.18
C LEU A 214 -16.06 -8.46 -1.75
N ASP A 215 -16.66 -9.33 -2.56
CA ASP A 215 -17.89 -10.06 -2.18
C ASP A 215 -17.64 -11.11 -1.08
N LYS A 216 -16.39 -11.48 -0.84
CA LYS A 216 -16.00 -12.58 0.04
C LYS A 216 -14.96 -12.23 1.10
N VAL A 217 -14.11 -11.22 0.84
CA VAL A 217 -12.96 -10.92 1.67
C VAL A 217 -12.86 -9.43 1.93
N ALA A 218 -12.78 -9.04 3.20
CA ALA A 218 -12.45 -7.66 3.57
C ALA A 218 -10.92 -7.47 3.44
N LEU A 219 -10.51 -6.73 2.41
CA LEU A 219 -9.12 -6.37 2.16
C LEU A 219 -8.95 -4.86 2.09
N ARG A 220 -7.71 -4.41 2.24
CA ARG A 220 -7.29 -3.04 1.92
C ARG A 220 -6.57 -3.04 0.57
N PRO A 221 -7.25 -2.62 -0.51
CA PRO A 221 -6.61 -2.49 -1.82
C PRO A 221 -5.56 -1.37 -1.81
N MET A 222 -4.38 -1.64 -2.37
CA MET A 222 -3.33 -0.66 -2.62
C MET A 222 -3.10 -0.60 -4.13
N LEU A 223 -3.58 0.46 -4.79
CA LEU A 223 -3.55 0.60 -6.24
C LEU A 223 -2.20 1.15 -6.67
N GLN A 224 -1.41 0.36 -7.40
CA GLN A 224 -0.17 0.83 -8.01
C GLN A 224 -0.51 1.67 -9.24
N ASP A 225 -0.02 2.90 -9.29
CA ASP A 225 -0.26 3.79 -10.42
C ASP A 225 0.39 3.29 -11.72
N GLY A 226 1.42 2.44 -11.61
CA GLY A 226 2.12 1.83 -12.75
C GLY A 226 2.82 2.83 -13.66
N VAL A 227 3.00 4.06 -13.20
CA VAL A 227 3.56 5.15 -14.01
C VAL A 227 5.03 4.92 -14.33
N GLY A 228 5.76 4.29 -13.42
CA GLY A 228 7.17 3.96 -13.63
C GLY A 228 7.41 2.96 -14.77
N VAL A 229 6.41 2.12 -15.05
CA VAL A 229 6.46 1.10 -16.11
C VAL A 229 5.73 1.55 -17.38
N ALA A 230 4.58 2.20 -17.21
CA ALA A 230 3.62 2.38 -18.28
C ALA A 230 3.28 3.86 -18.59
N GLY A 231 3.85 4.80 -17.83
CA GLY A 231 3.62 6.23 -17.97
C GLY A 231 2.27 6.70 -17.41
N MET A 232 2.04 8.02 -17.40
CA MET A 232 0.86 8.66 -16.82
C MET A 232 -0.48 8.15 -17.36
N GLY A 233 -0.51 7.63 -18.59
CA GLY A 233 -1.72 7.06 -19.18
C GLY A 233 -2.25 5.81 -18.46
N ASN A 234 -1.47 5.20 -17.56
CA ASN A 234 -1.86 3.99 -16.85
C ASN A 234 -3.02 4.22 -15.86
N TYR A 235 -3.21 5.44 -15.38
CA TYR A 235 -4.35 5.80 -14.53
C TYR A 235 -5.71 5.50 -15.17
N ALA A 236 -5.81 5.61 -16.50
CA ALA A 236 -7.04 5.26 -17.22
C ALA A 236 -7.44 3.78 -17.06
N GLY A 237 -6.45 2.89 -16.96
CA GLY A 237 -6.69 1.46 -16.73
C GLY A 237 -7.14 1.14 -15.30
N LEU A 238 -6.78 1.98 -14.33
CA LEU A 238 -7.20 1.84 -12.93
C LEU A 238 -8.56 2.48 -12.63
N GLU A 239 -9.05 3.38 -13.47
CA GLU A 239 -10.27 4.15 -13.21
C GLU A 239 -11.52 3.28 -12.98
N PRO A 240 -11.75 2.16 -13.72
CA PRO A 240 -12.89 1.28 -13.44
C PRO A 240 -12.83 0.65 -12.04
N LEU A 241 -11.65 0.26 -11.57
CA LEU A 241 -11.48 -0.26 -10.20
C LEU A 241 -11.70 0.83 -9.16
N ARG A 242 -11.10 2.01 -9.37
CA ARG A 242 -11.30 3.16 -8.49
C ARG A 242 -12.79 3.49 -8.33
N ALA A 243 -13.54 3.51 -9.44
CA ALA A 243 -14.99 3.76 -9.42
C ALA A 243 -15.73 2.69 -8.61
N LEU A 244 -15.40 1.40 -8.79
CA LEU A 244 -15.96 0.28 -8.02
C LEU A 244 -15.71 0.45 -6.51
N LEU A 245 -14.48 0.74 -6.10
CA LEU A 245 -14.11 0.90 -4.69
C LEU A 245 -14.88 2.06 -4.05
N ARG A 246 -14.98 3.19 -4.74
CA ARG A 246 -15.77 4.34 -4.29
C ARG A 246 -17.25 4.04 -4.17
N GLN A 247 -17.82 3.36 -5.17
CA GLN A 247 -19.24 2.95 -5.15
C GLN A 247 -19.55 2.04 -3.97
N ARG A 248 -18.61 1.15 -3.61
CA ARG A 248 -18.76 0.20 -2.49
C ARG A 248 -18.35 0.80 -1.14
N GLY A 249 -17.85 2.02 -1.10
CA GLY A 249 -17.33 2.64 0.13
C GLY A 249 -16.11 1.92 0.71
N VAL A 250 -15.33 1.23 -0.14
CA VAL A 250 -14.12 0.50 0.27
C VAL A 250 -12.94 1.48 0.28
N PRO A 251 -12.31 1.73 1.45
CA PRO A 251 -11.13 2.56 1.52
C PRO A 251 -9.95 1.86 0.83
N PHE A 252 -9.13 2.65 0.11
CA PHE A 252 -7.97 2.15 -0.61
C PHE A 252 -6.81 3.13 -0.55
N ASP A 253 -5.60 2.64 -0.79
CA ASP A 253 -4.40 3.46 -0.93
C ASP A 253 -4.00 3.59 -2.40
N LEU A 254 -3.32 4.68 -2.74
CA LEU A 254 -2.68 4.88 -4.03
C LEU A 254 -1.17 4.79 -3.86
N ILE A 255 -0.53 3.88 -4.59
CA ILE A 255 0.92 3.73 -4.64
C ILE A 255 1.45 4.55 -5.80
N ILE A 256 2.38 5.46 -5.49
CA ILE A 256 3.10 6.30 -6.44
C ILE A 256 4.48 5.70 -6.68
N GLU A 257 4.76 5.29 -7.92
CA GLU A 257 6.06 4.74 -8.30
C GLU A 257 7.10 5.85 -8.50
N LEU A 258 8.16 5.82 -7.70
CA LEU A 258 9.26 6.79 -7.72
C LEU A 258 10.41 6.38 -8.66
N PHE A 259 10.22 5.33 -9.45
CA PHE A 259 11.19 4.82 -10.40
C PHE A 259 10.67 4.93 -11.84
N GLU A 260 11.58 4.83 -12.79
CA GLU A 260 11.29 4.66 -14.20
C GLU A 260 11.97 3.38 -14.69
N GLN A 261 11.19 2.45 -15.23
CA GLN A 261 11.73 1.22 -15.79
C GLN A 261 12.59 1.52 -17.03
N LEU A 262 13.75 0.92 -17.08
CA LEU A 262 14.67 1.00 -18.21
C LEU A 262 14.48 -0.21 -19.13
N PRO A 263 14.76 -0.05 -20.43
CA PRO A 263 14.80 -1.19 -21.33
C PRO A 263 15.79 -2.25 -20.84
N PRO A 264 15.53 -3.55 -21.10
CA PRO A 264 16.48 -4.61 -20.80
C PRO A 264 17.81 -4.37 -21.55
N GLU A 265 18.92 -4.69 -20.90
CA GLU A 265 20.22 -4.67 -21.59
C GLU A 265 20.40 -5.91 -22.47
N PRO A 266 21.01 -5.77 -23.64
CA PRO A 266 21.35 -6.92 -24.45
C PRO A 266 22.19 -7.94 -23.65
N GLY A 267 21.73 -9.19 -23.59
CA GLY A 267 22.44 -10.28 -22.92
C GLY A 267 22.18 -10.45 -21.42
N THR A 268 21.38 -9.59 -20.77
CA THR A 268 21.06 -9.73 -19.34
C THR A 268 19.72 -10.44 -19.06
N GLY A 269 19.03 -10.92 -20.08
CA GLY A 269 17.68 -11.46 -19.95
C GLY A 269 16.64 -10.40 -19.59
N ASP A 270 15.53 -10.82 -18.98
CA ASP A 270 14.42 -9.93 -18.59
C ASP A 270 14.60 -9.33 -17.17
N ALA A 271 15.83 -9.15 -16.70
CA ALA A 271 16.09 -8.57 -15.39
C ALA A 271 15.49 -7.17 -15.31
N PHE A 272 14.69 -6.92 -14.25
CA PHE A 272 14.10 -5.61 -13.99
C PHE A 272 15.20 -4.59 -13.72
N ARG A 273 15.18 -3.51 -14.49
CA ARG A 273 16.11 -2.38 -14.35
C ARG A 273 15.31 -1.11 -14.26
N ALA A 274 15.73 -0.23 -13.36
CA ALA A 274 15.06 1.04 -13.17
C ALA A 274 16.05 2.12 -12.70
N ARG A 275 15.64 3.38 -12.85
CA ARG A 275 16.30 4.54 -12.26
C ARG A 275 15.30 5.36 -11.46
N ALA A 276 15.76 6.28 -10.63
CA ALA A 276 14.86 7.21 -9.96
C ALA A 276 14.11 8.09 -10.98
N ALA A 277 12.85 8.37 -10.68
CA ALA A 277 12.02 9.26 -11.48
C ALA A 277 12.51 10.72 -11.43
N THR A 278 12.07 11.55 -12.37
CA THR A 278 12.23 13.00 -12.25
C THR A 278 11.25 13.59 -11.26
N ALA A 279 11.63 14.65 -10.56
CA ALA A 279 10.73 15.36 -9.64
C ALA A 279 9.49 15.91 -10.35
N ALA A 280 9.63 16.35 -11.60
CA ALA A 280 8.51 16.83 -12.42
C ALA A 280 7.45 15.72 -12.62
N ARG A 281 7.89 14.46 -12.93
CA ARG A 281 6.97 13.33 -13.08
C ARG A 281 6.29 13.01 -11.75
N VAL A 282 7.05 12.94 -10.65
CA VAL A 282 6.47 12.63 -9.34
C VAL A 282 5.45 13.69 -8.91
N ARG A 283 5.72 14.99 -9.18
CA ARG A 283 4.73 16.05 -8.93
C ARG A 283 3.46 15.86 -9.75
N ALA A 284 3.58 15.52 -11.04
CA ALA A 284 2.41 15.23 -11.88
C ALA A 284 1.58 14.04 -11.33
N GLN A 285 2.23 12.99 -10.81
CA GLN A 285 1.54 11.88 -10.13
C GLN A 285 0.83 12.37 -8.86
N MET A 286 1.48 13.24 -8.06
CA MET A 286 0.87 13.83 -6.86
C MET A 286 -0.32 14.75 -7.19
N ASP A 287 -0.28 15.47 -8.32
CA ASP A 287 -1.42 16.26 -8.80
C ASP A 287 -2.64 15.38 -9.10
N VAL A 288 -2.43 14.21 -9.70
CA VAL A 288 -3.49 13.20 -9.87
C VAL A 288 -3.96 12.69 -8.51
N ALA A 289 -3.05 12.37 -7.59
CA ALA A 289 -3.36 11.81 -6.28
C ALA A 289 -4.28 12.72 -5.44
N ARG A 290 -4.15 14.07 -5.57
CA ARG A 290 -4.99 15.05 -4.84
C ARG A 290 -6.50 14.84 -5.05
N THR A 291 -6.90 14.39 -6.23
CA THR A 291 -8.31 14.21 -6.61
C THR A 291 -8.68 12.74 -6.79
N TYR A 292 -7.73 11.84 -6.58
CA TYR A 292 -7.94 10.41 -6.83
C TYR A 292 -8.93 9.78 -5.84
N GLY A 293 -9.01 10.32 -4.63
CA GLY A 293 -9.92 9.84 -3.60
C GLY A 293 -9.39 8.62 -2.85
N ALA A 294 -8.08 8.36 -2.94
CA ALA A 294 -7.39 7.42 -2.07
C ALA A 294 -7.36 7.97 -0.63
N GLU A 295 -7.44 7.09 0.35
CA GLU A 295 -7.31 7.47 1.75
C GLU A 295 -5.87 7.86 2.08
N ARG A 296 -4.90 7.19 1.46
CA ARG A 296 -3.47 7.44 1.67
C ARG A 296 -2.73 7.39 0.33
N VAL A 297 -1.66 8.17 0.23
CA VAL A 297 -0.69 8.12 -0.85
C VAL A 297 0.60 7.51 -0.32
N ILE A 298 1.01 6.40 -0.89
CA ILE A 298 2.15 5.58 -0.47
C ILE A 298 3.22 5.62 -1.55
N ALA A 299 4.45 5.98 -1.19
CA ALA A 299 5.57 5.98 -2.14
C ALA A 299 6.11 4.55 -2.38
N PHE A 300 6.42 4.21 -3.62
CA PHE A 300 7.18 3.01 -3.96
C PHE A 300 8.46 3.40 -4.71
N ALA A 301 9.58 3.54 -4.04
CA ALA A 301 9.80 3.63 -2.61
C ALA A 301 10.76 4.79 -2.34
N ILE A 302 10.63 5.45 -1.19
CA ILE A 302 11.58 6.52 -0.83
C ILE A 302 13.00 5.97 -0.77
N ASP A 303 13.21 4.81 -0.17
CA ASP A 303 14.44 4.05 -0.26
C ASP A 303 14.23 2.88 -1.25
N PRO A 304 14.94 2.80 -2.39
CA PRO A 304 16.18 3.53 -2.72
C PRO A 304 16.03 4.79 -3.60
N TRP A 305 14.81 5.13 -4.08
CA TRP A 305 14.67 6.07 -5.18
C TRP A 305 14.87 7.56 -4.81
N MET A 306 14.85 7.88 -3.51
CA MET A 306 15.20 9.23 -3.01
C MET A 306 16.39 9.21 -2.06
N LEU A 307 16.59 8.13 -1.30
CA LEU A 307 17.66 8.03 -0.29
C LEU A 307 18.84 7.14 -0.74
N GLY A 308 18.77 6.59 -1.95
CA GLY A 308 19.86 5.78 -2.52
C GLY A 308 21.02 6.62 -3.01
N ASP A 309 22.14 5.92 -3.31
CA ASP A 309 23.42 6.55 -3.66
C ASP A 309 23.58 6.84 -5.16
N THR A 310 22.54 6.63 -5.99
CA THR A 310 22.61 6.94 -7.41
C THR A 310 22.50 8.46 -7.66
N PRO A 311 23.11 8.98 -8.75
CA PRO A 311 22.98 10.39 -9.10
C PRO A 311 21.51 10.84 -9.24
N GLU A 312 20.67 9.99 -9.87
CA GLU A 312 19.25 10.27 -10.11
C GLU A 312 18.47 10.32 -8.80
N ALA A 313 18.74 9.43 -7.84
CA ALA A 313 18.11 9.43 -6.52
C ALA A 313 18.44 10.71 -5.75
N ARG A 314 19.72 11.11 -5.74
CA ARG A 314 20.17 12.36 -5.13
C ARG A 314 19.55 13.58 -5.78
N GLN A 315 19.43 13.58 -7.12
CA GLN A 315 18.77 14.66 -7.86
C GLN A 315 17.29 14.75 -7.50
N LEU A 316 16.55 13.62 -7.52
CA LEU A 316 15.14 13.59 -7.15
C LEU A 316 14.93 14.13 -5.74
N TRP A 317 15.77 13.71 -4.78
CA TRP A 317 15.71 14.20 -3.40
C TRP A 317 15.92 15.71 -3.31
N GLN A 318 16.95 16.25 -3.97
CA GLN A 318 17.27 17.69 -3.94
C GLN A 318 16.15 18.52 -4.57
N GLU A 319 15.68 18.15 -5.77
CA GLU A 319 14.62 18.87 -6.48
C GLU A 319 13.28 18.79 -5.73
N TRP A 320 13.01 17.67 -5.05
CA TRP A 320 11.80 17.52 -4.23
C TRP A 320 11.81 18.48 -3.03
N GLN A 321 12.97 18.64 -2.37
CA GLN A 321 13.10 19.55 -1.24
C GLN A 321 13.01 21.04 -1.66
N GLN A 322 13.54 21.40 -2.81
CA GLN A 322 13.51 22.78 -3.31
C GLN A 322 12.11 23.25 -3.73
N GLY A 323 11.21 22.36 -4.07
CA GLY A 323 9.85 22.66 -4.50
C GLY A 323 8.79 22.62 -3.39
N ARG A 324 9.22 22.55 -2.11
CA ARG A 324 8.34 22.56 -0.92
C ARG A 324 8.08 23.96 -0.38
#